data_7b319249104be388b10409374834e88d
#
_entry.id   7b319249104be388b10409374834e88d
#
_cell.length_a   1.000
_cell.length_b   1.000
_cell.length_c   1.000
_cell.angle_alpha   90.00
_cell.angle_beta   90.00
_cell.angle_gamma   90.00
#
_symmetry.space_group_name_H-M   'P 1'
#
loop_
_entity.id
_entity.type
_entity.pdbx_description
1 polymer ?
#
loop_
_entity_poly.entity_id
_entity_poly.type
_entity_poly.pdbx_seq_one_letter_code
_entity_poly.pdbx_strand_id
1 'polypeptide(L)'
;NIVQVACGLNHSLGLRSDGTVVGCGWNYYGQRITETWAGVVYIAAGNNTSYGVLSSGRVIAIGDNSSGQCNVSEWRGVAAVSAGYMHAVGLKSDGTALACGANNSGQCNVSEWEDLTMIAAGAYHTVGLKSDGTLVACGSNTFGECNISGFHNVAAVSAGERFTLITFKDGSSTVVGNFDAGQSNP
;
A
#
# COMPACT_ATOMS: atom_id res chain seq x y z
N ASN A 1 -15.47 -17.14 -7.91
CA ASN A 1 -14.04 -17.37 -7.68
C ASN A 1 -13.38 -16.12 -7.10
N ILE A 2 -12.56 -16.26 -6.06
CA ILE A 2 -11.68 -15.20 -5.56
C ILE A 2 -10.41 -15.19 -6.38
N VAL A 3 -10.01 -14.02 -6.85
CA VAL A 3 -8.81 -13.80 -7.68
C VAL A 3 -7.73 -12.99 -6.97
N GLN A 4 -8.11 -12.22 -5.93
CA GLN A 4 -7.19 -11.49 -5.07
C GLN A 4 -7.72 -11.45 -3.64
N VAL A 5 -6.83 -11.45 -2.66
CA VAL A 5 -7.15 -11.19 -1.24
C VAL A 5 -6.30 -10.04 -0.73
N ALA A 6 -6.85 -9.26 0.20
CA ALA A 6 -6.14 -8.22 0.93
C ALA A 6 -6.54 -8.28 2.40
N CYS A 7 -5.56 -8.12 3.29
CA CYS A 7 -5.75 -8.18 4.73
C CYS A 7 -5.39 -6.84 5.37
N GLY A 8 -6.33 -6.30 6.13
CA GLY A 8 -6.10 -5.22 7.07
C GLY A 8 -5.73 -5.76 8.45
N LEU A 9 -5.81 -4.91 9.49
CA LEU A 9 -5.46 -5.34 10.85
C LEU A 9 -6.42 -6.42 11.36
N ASN A 10 -7.73 -6.21 11.23
CA ASN A 10 -8.77 -7.08 11.79
C ASN A 10 -9.87 -7.44 10.77
N HIS A 11 -9.63 -7.22 9.48
CA HIS A 11 -10.56 -7.57 8.42
C HIS A 11 -9.81 -8.05 7.18
N SER A 12 -10.53 -8.73 6.31
CA SER A 12 -10.00 -9.23 5.04
C SER A 12 -10.99 -8.96 3.92
N LEU A 13 -10.46 -8.75 2.72
CA LEU A 13 -11.21 -8.56 1.49
C LEU A 13 -10.90 -9.68 0.50
N GLY A 14 -11.88 -10.07 -0.29
CA GLY A 14 -11.72 -10.96 -1.43
C GLY A 14 -12.33 -10.33 -2.68
N LEU A 15 -11.51 -10.12 -3.70
CA LEU A 15 -11.97 -9.70 -5.03
C LEU A 15 -12.40 -10.94 -5.81
N ARG A 16 -13.61 -10.91 -6.35
CA ARG A 16 -14.10 -11.96 -7.25
C ARG A 16 -13.75 -11.68 -8.70
N SER A 17 -13.74 -12.71 -9.51
CA SER A 17 -13.49 -12.63 -10.95
C SER A 17 -14.53 -11.81 -11.74
N ASP A 18 -15.69 -11.56 -11.15
CA ASP A 18 -16.73 -10.69 -11.72
C ASP A 18 -16.59 -9.20 -11.34
N GLY A 19 -15.53 -8.86 -10.60
CA GLY A 19 -15.24 -7.48 -10.14
C GLY A 19 -16.04 -7.06 -8.91
N THR A 20 -16.76 -7.97 -8.25
CA THR A 20 -17.36 -7.71 -6.94
C THR A 20 -16.39 -8.01 -5.80
N VAL A 21 -16.62 -7.42 -4.62
CA VAL A 21 -15.73 -7.59 -3.45
C VAL A 21 -16.54 -8.08 -2.25
N VAL A 22 -15.97 -9.02 -1.51
CA VAL A 22 -16.51 -9.51 -0.25
C VAL A 22 -15.57 -9.15 0.89
N GLY A 23 -16.13 -8.80 2.04
CA GLY A 23 -15.38 -8.49 3.25
C GLY A 23 -15.79 -9.38 4.41
N CYS A 24 -14.81 -9.74 5.26
CA CYS A 24 -15.05 -10.43 6.53
C CYS A 24 -14.18 -9.84 7.65
N GLY A 25 -14.52 -10.17 8.90
CA GLY A 25 -13.83 -9.67 10.09
C GLY A 25 -14.47 -8.43 10.68
N TRP A 26 -13.66 -7.59 11.32
CA TRP A 26 -14.07 -6.39 12.05
C TRP A 26 -14.71 -5.34 11.14
N ASN A 27 -15.76 -4.64 11.62
CA ASN A 27 -16.53 -3.68 10.81
C ASN A 27 -16.99 -2.42 11.58
N TYR A 28 -16.27 -2.04 12.62
CA TYR A 28 -16.67 -0.88 13.45
C TYR A 28 -16.70 0.43 12.64
N TYR A 29 -15.78 0.59 11.69
CA TYR A 29 -15.73 1.76 10.80
C TYR A 29 -16.41 1.52 9.44
N GLY A 30 -17.12 0.42 9.25
CA GLY A 30 -17.73 0.07 7.96
C GLY A 30 -16.74 -0.47 6.92
N GLN A 31 -15.50 -0.81 7.31
CA GLN A 31 -14.42 -1.17 6.40
C GLN A 31 -14.68 -2.43 5.56
N ARG A 32 -15.68 -3.24 5.87
CA ARG A 32 -16.07 -4.41 5.06
C ARG A 32 -17.38 -4.24 4.30
N ILE A 33 -18.01 -3.04 4.31
CA ILE A 33 -19.26 -2.76 3.59
C ILE A 33 -18.95 -2.55 2.11
N THR A 34 -18.63 -3.63 1.40
CA THR A 34 -18.19 -3.64 -0.01
C THR A 34 -19.25 -4.18 -0.96
N GLU A 35 -20.46 -4.45 -0.50
CA GLU A 35 -21.53 -5.11 -1.24
C GLU A 35 -21.97 -4.34 -2.50
N THR A 36 -21.75 -3.02 -2.52
CA THR A 36 -22.05 -2.15 -3.67
C THR A 36 -20.87 -2.00 -4.63
N TRP A 37 -19.71 -2.57 -4.31
CA TRP A 37 -18.53 -2.46 -5.15
C TRP A 37 -18.63 -3.38 -6.37
N ALA A 38 -18.49 -2.79 -7.57
CA ALA A 38 -18.51 -3.49 -8.84
C ALA A 38 -17.49 -2.90 -9.80
N GLY A 39 -17.02 -3.69 -10.74
CA GLY A 39 -16.00 -3.28 -11.70
C GLY A 39 -14.62 -3.05 -11.06
N VAL A 40 -14.39 -3.63 -9.87
CA VAL A 40 -13.12 -3.58 -9.17
C VAL A 40 -12.14 -4.53 -9.85
N VAL A 41 -10.91 -4.05 -10.08
CA VAL A 41 -9.82 -4.82 -10.69
C VAL A 41 -8.63 -5.02 -9.74
N TYR A 42 -8.57 -4.28 -8.64
CA TYR A 42 -7.54 -4.41 -7.62
C TYR A 42 -8.08 -3.99 -6.25
N ILE A 43 -7.68 -4.68 -5.19
CA ILE A 43 -8.07 -4.38 -3.81
C ILE A 43 -6.85 -4.20 -2.91
N ALA A 44 -6.97 -3.33 -1.92
CA ALA A 44 -6.02 -3.17 -0.82
C ALA A 44 -6.78 -2.96 0.50
N ALA A 45 -6.15 -3.33 1.59
CA ALA A 45 -6.67 -3.10 2.93
C ALA A 45 -5.56 -2.52 3.83
N GLY A 46 -5.89 -1.45 4.52
CA GLY A 46 -5.06 -0.85 5.56
C GLY A 46 -5.51 -1.30 6.95
N ASN A 47 -5.11 -0.56 7.99
CA ASN A 47 -5.48 -0.89 9.37
C ASN A 47 -7.00 -1.08 9.53
N ASN A 48 -7.78 -0.02 9.29
CA ASN A 48 -9.25 -0.02 9.38
C ASN A 48 -9.91 0.51 8.09
N THR A 49 -9.26 0.36 6.95
CA THR A 49 -9.70 0.91 5.65
C THR A 49 -9.62 -0.14 4.56
N SER A 50 -10.51 -0.02 3.60
CA SER A 50 -10.57 -0.87 2.42
C SER A 50 -10.58 -0.01 1.15
N TYR A 51 -9.87 -0.45 0.13
CA TYR A 51 -9.73 0.24 -1.15
C TYR A 51 -10.03 -0.71 -2.30
N GLY A 52 -10.72 -0.17 -3.31
CA GLY A 52 -10.93 -0.81 -4.59
C GLY A 52 -10.50 0.11 -5.73
N VAL A 53 -9.68 -0.39 -6.63
CA VAL A 53 -9.37 0.29 -7.89
C VAL A 53 -10.35 -0.21 -8.94
N LEU A 54 -11.03 0.70 -9.58
CA LEU A 54 -11.95 0.40 -10.67
C LEU A 54 -11.20 0.27 -12.00
N SER A 55 -11.77 -0.45 -12.97
CA SER A 55 -11.23 -0.57 -14.32
C SER A 55 -11.04 0.77 -15.05
N SER A 56 -11.71 1.83 -14.58
CA SER A 56 -11.54 3.21 -15.06
C SER A 56 -10.32 3.92 -14.48
N GLY A 57 -9.56 3.30 -13.57
CA GLY A 57 -8.47 3.93 -12.83
C GLY A 57 -8.92 4.87 -11.71
N ARG A 58 -10.21 4.90 -11.37
CA ARG A 58 -10.72 5.58 -10.16
C ARG A 58 -10.55 4.67 -8.95
N VAL A 59 -10.46 5.27 -7.76
CA VAL A 59 -10.38 4.54 -6.48
C VAL A 59 -11.63 4.81 -5.66
N ILE A 60 -12.13 3.77 -5.03
CA ILE A 60 -13.17 3.81 -4.00
C ILE A 60 -12.57 3.33 -2.67
N ALA A 61 -13.00 3.93 -1.58
CA ALA A 61 -12.50 3.61 -0.25
C ALA A 61 -13.61 3.69 0.79
N ILE A 62 -13.53 2.83 1.80
CA ILE A 62 -14.41 2.86 2.98
C ILE A 62 -13.61 2.50 4.24
N GLY A 63 -14.17 2.84 5.37
CA GLY A 63 -13.59 2.58 6.68
C GLY A 63 -13.30 3.85 7.44
N ASP A 64 -12.32 3.79 8.33
CA ASP A 64 -11.85 4.94 9.10
C ASP A 64 -11.32 6.04 8.18
N ASN A 65 -11.80 7.28 8.38
CA ASN A 65 -11.34 8.45 7.63
C ASN A 65 -10.95 9.61 8.58
N SER A 66 -10.61 9.29 9.82
CA SER A 66 -10.25 10.28 10.84
C SER A 66 -9.02 11.13 10.49
N SER A 67 -8.13 10.60 9.65
CA SER A 67 -6.95 11.31 9.12
C SER A 67 -7.05 11.65 7.63
N GLY A 68 -8.20 11.42 6.98
CA GLY A 68 -8.36 11.66 5.55
C GLY A 68 -7.84 10.53 4.67
N GLN A 69 -7.58 9.34 5.22
CA GLN A 69 -7.03 8.20 4.48
C GLN A 69 -7.98 7.63 3.43
N CYS A 70 -9.29 7.91 3.50
CA CYS A 70 -10.25 7.56 2.45
C CYS A 70 -10.53 8.70 1.44
N ASN A 71 -9.77 9.81 1.46
CA ASN A 71 -9.97 10.95 0.57
C ASN A 71 -9.36 10.68 -0.84
N VAL A 72 -9.90 9.69 -1.53
CA VAL A 72 -9.44 9.21 -2.85
C VAL A 72 -10.36 9.59 -4.00
N SER A 73 -11.40 10.40 -3.78
CA SER A 73 -12.44 10.72 -4.80
C SER A 73 -11.86 11.36 -6.07
N GLU A 74 -10.76 12.12 -5.94
CA GLU A 74 -10.09 12.80 -7.03
C GLU A 74 -8.96 11.97 -7.68
N TRP A 75 -8.70 10.77 -7.19
CA TRP A 75 -7.66 9.91 -7.75
C TRP A 75 -8.09 9.37 -9.11
N ARG A 76 -7.20 9.49 -10.10
CA ARG A 76 -7.41 9.08 -11.50
C ARG A 76 -6.16 8.39 -12.03
N GLY A 77 -6.35 7.45 -12.95
CA GLY A 77 -5.25 6.73 -13.59
C GLY A 77 -4.52 5.78 -12.66
N VAL A 78 -5.13 5.41 -11.53
CA VAL A 78 -4.54 4.53 -10.53
C VAL A 78 -4.58 3.08 -11.01
N ALA A 79 -3.43 2.39 -10.91
CA ALA A 79 -3.28 0.98 -11.23
C ALA A 79 -3.29 0.10 -9.97
N ALA A 80 -2.74 0.59 -8.86
CA ALA A 80 -2.67 -0.14 -7.59
C ALA A 80 -2.74 0.83 -6.41
N VAL A 81 -3.15 0.32 -5.25
CA VAL A 81 -3.15 1.04 -3.96
C VAL A 81 -2.42 0.21 -2.92
N SER A 82 -1.63 0.86 -2.10
CA SER A 82 -1.10 0.29 -0.86
C SER A 82 -1.56 1.15 0.31
N ALA A 83 -1.90 0.52 1.43
CA ALA A 83 -2.48 1.23 2.56
C ALA A 83 -1.71 0.90 3.84
N GLY A 84 -1.32 1.94 4.55
CA GLY A 84 -0.65 1.86 5.84
C GLY A 84 -1.62 1.93 7.01
N TYR A 85 -1.13 2.43 8.14
CA TYR A 85 -1.94 2.54 9.35
C TYR A 85 -3.02 3.60 9.20
N MET A 86 -2.67 4.82 8.80
CA MET A 86 -3.58 5.97 8.64
C MET A 86 -3.32 6.76 7.34
N HIS A 87 -2.71 6.15 6.34
CA HIS A 87 -2.47 6.74 5.03
C HIS A 87 -2.65 5.71 3.92
N ALA A 88 -2.84 6.19 2.73
CA ALA A 88 -2.92 5.38 1.52
C ALA A 88 -2.07 5.99 0.41
N VAL A 89 -1.51 5.14 -0.42
CA VAL A 89 -0.70 5.52 -1.58
C VAL A 89 -1.25 4.82 -2.81
N GLY A 90 -1.45 5.57 -3.89
CA GLY A 90 -1.88 5.07 -5.19
C GLY A 90 -0.73 5.15 -6.19
N LEU A 91 -0.43 4.04 -6.83
CA LEU A 91 0.45 3.98 -8.00
C LEU A 91 -0.37 4.26 -9.24
N LYS A 92 0.01 5.27 -10.01
CA LYS A 92 -0.62 5.57 -11.29
C LYS A 92 0.03 4.77 -12.43
N SER A 93 -0.74 4.57 -13.49
CA SER A 93 -0.28 3.86 -14.69
C SER A 93 0.86 4.58 -15.44
N ASP A 94 1.06 5.88 -15.17
CA ASP A 94 2.17 6.68 -15.72
C ASP A 94 3.46 6.60 -14.86
N GLY A 95 3.47 5.79 -13.80
CA GLY A 95 4.62 5.61 -12.91
C GLY A 95 4.77 6.69 -11.84
N THR A 96 3.81 7.60 -11.69
CA THR A 96 3.77 8.58 -10.59
C THR A 96 2.93 8.06 -9.42
N ALA A 97 2.98 8.72 -8.27
CA ALA A 97 2.24 8.33 -7.07
C ALA A 97 1.31 9.45 -6.57
N LEU A 98 0.25 9.03 -5.89
CA LEU A 98 -0.66 9.86 -5.11
C LEU A 98 -0.68 9.37 -3.67
N ALA A 99 -0.93 10.24 -2.70
CA ALA A 99 -1.11 9.81 -1.32
C ALA A 99 -2.16 10.67 -0.61
N CYS A 100 -2.81 10.09 0.39
CA CYS A 100 -3.73 10.80 1.30
C CYS A 100 -3.69 10.17 2.69
N GLY A 101 -4.20 10.89 3.67
CA GLY A 101 -4.23 10.47 5.06
C GLY A 101 -3.22 11.22 5.93
N ALA A 102 -2.83 10.59 7.03
CA ALA A 102 -1.86 11.14 7.96
C ALA A 102 -0.51 11.38 7.27
N ASN A 103 0.09 12.55 7.56
CA ASN A 103 1.40 12.94 7.01
C ASN A 103 2.33 13.53 8.08
N ASN A 104 2.13 13.21 9.35
CA ASN A 104 2.88 13.76 10.47
C ASN A 104 4.37 13.37 10.44
N SER A 105 4.69 12.25 9.81
CA SER A 105 6.07 11.79 9.58
C SER A 105 6.55 12.01 8.14
N GLY A 106 5.74 12.62 7.28
CA GLY A 106 6.07 12.79 5.86
C GLY A 106 5.74 11.57 4.98
N GLN A 107 4.95 10.60 5.46
CA GLN A 107 4.62 9.36 4.76
C GLN A 107 3.79 9.54 3.49
N CYS A 108 3.21 10.72 3.28
CA CYS A 108 2.50 11.08 2.05
C CYS A 108 3.34 11.96 1.09
N ASN A 109 4.63 12.19 1.36
CA ASN A 109 5.49 13.06 0.54
C ASN A 109 5.99 12.31 -0.71
N VAL A 110 5.08 11.98 -1.61
CA VAL A 110 5.33 11.18 -2.82
C VAL A 110 5.17 11.98 -4.12
N SER A 111 4.91 13.29 -4.06
CA SER A 111 4.57 14.12 -5.24
C SER A 111 5.67 14.19 -6.30
N GLU A 112 6.94 14.04 -5.89
CA GLU A 112 8.10 14.08 -6.78
C GLU A 112 8.53 12.67 -7.27
N TRP A 113 7.75 11.64 -6.92
CA TRP A 113 8.10 10.28 -7.29
C TRP A 113 7.64 9.98 -8.72
N GLU A 114 8.55 9.46 -9.51
CA GLU A 114 8.35 9.08 -10.91
C GLU A 114 9.05 7.77 -11.23
N ASP A 115 8.72 7.19 -12.38
CA ASP A 115 9.25 5.92 -12.87
C ASP A 115 8.96 4.73 -11.94
N LEU A 116 7.91 4.81 -11.14
CA LEU A 116 7.54 3.76 -10.20
C LEU A 116 6.92 2.55 -10.92
N THR A 117 7.30 1.36 -10.46
CA THR A 117 6.71 0.08 -10.84
C THR A 117 5.97 -0.59 -9.69
N MET A 118 6.30 -0.22 -8.44
CA MET A 118 5.66 -0.76 -7.24
C MET A 118 5.68 0.26 -6.11
N ILE A 119 4.67 0.18 -5.24
CA ILE A 119 4.58 0.95 -3.99
C ILE A 119 4.26 0.01 -2.83
N ALA A 120 4.76 0.33 -1.65
CA ALA A 120 4.43 -0.34 -0.40
C ALA A 120 4.28 0.68 0.73
N ALA A 121 3.17 0.62 1.47
CA ALA A 121 2.92 1.45 2.64
C ALA A 121 3.06 0.60 3.91
N GLY A 122 3.96 0.99 4.78
CA GLY A 122 4.08 0.48 6.14
C GLY A 122 3.14 1.23 7.08
N ALA A 123 3.33 1.08 8.41
CA ALA A 123 2.47 1.80 9.33
C ALA A 123 2.62 3.33 9.20
N TYR A 124 3.86 3.82 9.10
CA TYR A 124 4.19 5.25 9.12
C TYR A 124 5.22 5.66 8.06
N HIS A 125 5.49 4.81 7.08
CA HIS A 125 6.41 5.07 5.98
C HIS A 125 5.85 4.53 4.67
N THR A 126 6.41 5.00 3.56
CA THR A 126 6.06 4.59 2.21
C THR A 126 7.35 4.32 1.44
N VAL A 127 7.36 3.26 0.64
CA VAL A 127 8.47 2.87 -0.23
C VAL A 127 7.96 2.72 -1.65
N GLY A 128 8.75 3.21 -2.61
CA GLY A 128 8.53 3.02 -4.04
C GLY A 128 9.70 2.29 -4.68
N LEU A 129 9.41 1.34 -5.57
CA LEU A 129 10.38 0.70 -6.44
C LEU A 129 10.32 1.37 -7.81
N LYS A 130 11.47 1.84 -8.29
CA LYS A 130 11.62 2.42 -9.61
C LYS A 130 11.90 1.35 -10.69
N SER A 131 11.63 1.71 -11.93
CA SER A 131 11.82 0.82 -13.09
C SER A 131 13.30 0.42 -13.32
N ASP A 132 14.24 1.24 -12.84
CA ASP A 132 15.68 0.95 -12.88
C ASP A 132 16.14 0.00 -11.76
N GLY A 133 15.23 -0.39 -10.85
CA GLY A 133 15.54 -1.29 -9.74
C GLY A 133 16.12 -0.60 -8.52
N THR A 134 16.05 0.74 -8.45
CA THR A 134 16.36 1.53 -7.26
C THR A 134 15.10 1.82 -6.43
N LEU A 135 15.28 2.33 -5.21
CA LEU A 135 14.20 2.58 -4.28
C LEU A 135 14.10 4.06 -3.90
N VAL A 136 12.90 4.49 -3.60
CA VAL A 136 12.59 5.78 -2.93
C VAL A 136 11.76 5.49 -1.68
N ALA A 137 11.93 6.28 -0.61
CA ALA A 137 11.14 6.15 0.60
C ALA A 137 10.88 7.51 1.24
N CYS A 138 9.77 7.61 1.96
CA CYS A 138 9.43 8.76 2.80
C CYS A 138 8.65 8.29 4.03
N GLY A 139 8.59 9.16 5.04
CA GLY A 139 7.88 8.86 6.28
C GLY A 139 8.82 8.68 7.46
N SER A 140 8.35 7.94 8.45
CA SER A 140 9.14 7.59 9.63
C SER A 140 10.40 6.83 9.23
N ASN A 141 11.51 7.15 9.90
CA ASN A 141 12.77 6.44 9.81
C ASN A 141 13.39 6.22 11.20
N THR A 142 12.56 6.16 12.23
CA THR A 142 12.99 6.04 13.63
C THR A 142 13.77 4.75 13.88
N PHE A 143 13.44 3.71 13.15
CA PHE A 143 14.07 2.39 13.24
C PHE A 143 14.98 2.08 12.04
N GLY A 144 15.11 2.99 11.09
CA GLY A 144 15.86 2.76 9.86
C GLY A 144 15.00 2.13 8.74
N GLU A 145 13.67 2.17 8.85
CA GLU A 145 12.74 1.60 7.87
C GLU A 145 12.81 2.24 6.49
N CYS A 146 13.38 3.45 6.41
CA CYS A 146 13.67 4.16 5.15
C CYS A 146 15.17 4.16 4.77
N ASN A 147 16.02 3.38 5.43
CA ASN A 147 17.45 3.28 5.09
C ASN A 147 17.67 2.41 3.86
N ILE A 148 17.17 2.87 2.73
CA ILE A 148 17.11 2.13 1.46
C ILE A 148 18.16 2.59 0.42
N SER A 149 18.99 3.57 0.75
CA SER A 149 19.99 4.11 -0.16
C SER A 149 21.06 3.06 -0.50
N GLY A 150 21.44 2.98 -1.76
CA GLY A 150 22.47 2.05 -2.24
C GLY A 150 21.97 0.67 -2.64
N PHE A 151 20.68 0.34 -2.42
CA PHE A 151 20.12 -0.89 -2.96
C PHE A 151 19.82 -0.75 -4.46
N HIS A 152 20.24 -1.74 -5.24
CA HIS A 152 20.06 -1.84 -6.69
C HIS A 152 19.61 -3.24 -7.06
N ASN A 153 19.16 -3.43 -8.30
CA ASN A 153 18.66 -4.73 -8.77
C ASN A 153 17.50 -5.26 -7.93
N VAL A 154 16.69 -4.35 -7.36
CA VAL A 154 15.52 -4.73 -6.60
C VAL A 154 14.44 -5.27 -7.54
N ALA A 155 13.80 -6.37 -7.14
CA ALA A 155 12.70 -7.01 -7.85
C ALA A 155 11.35 -6.70 -7.20
N ALA A 156 11.31 -6.58 -5.86
CA ALA A 156 10.09 -6.30 -5.12
C ALA A 156 10.37 -5.66 -3.76
N VAL A 157 9.40 -4.92 -3.25
CA VAL A 157 9.40 -4.35 -1.90
C VAL A 157 8.09 -4.66 -1.20
N SER A 158 8.17 -4.81 0.10
CA SER A 158 7.01 -4.87 1.00
C SER A 158 7.34 -4.08 2.26
N ALA A 159 6.33 -3.46 2.86
CA ALA A 159 6.50 -2.68 4.06
C ALA A 159 5.64 -3.25 5.19
N GLY A 160 6.24 -3.44 6.34
CA GLY A 160 5.58 -3.83 7.57
C GLY A 160 5.33 -2.64 8.48
N GLU A 161 5.09 -2.90 9.76
CA GLU A 161 4.80 -1.83 10.71
C GLU A 161 5.96 -0.82 10.80
N ARG A 162 7.19 -1.32 10.97
CA ARG A 162 8.41 -0.53 11.20
C ARG A 162 9.61 -1.08 10.46
N PHE A 163 9.39 -1.78 9.35
CA PHE A 163 10.45 -2.36 8.54
C PHE A 163 10.06 -2.38 7.07
N THR A 164 11.05 -2.44 6.21
CA THR A 164 10.93 -2.65 4.78
C THR A 164 11.66 -3.93 4.39
N LEU A 165 10.96 -4.85 3.74
CA LEU A 165 11.52 -6.04 3.12
C LEU A 165 11.85 -5.72 1.66
N ILE A 166 13.06 -6.03 1.26
CA ILE A 166 13.60 -5.80 -0.08
C ILE A 166 13.99 -7.15 -0.68
N THR A 167 13.45 -7.49 -1.84
CA THR A 167 13.80 -8.70 -2.58
C THR A 167 14.54 -8.31 -3.85
N PHE A 168 15.69 -8.93 -4.10
CA PHE A 168 16.53 -8.67 -5.26
C PHE A 168 16.19 -9.59 -6.44
N LYS A 169 16.64 -9.21 -7.64
CA LYS A 169 16.41 -9.99 -8.88
C LYS A 169 17.11 -11.35 -8.88
N ASP A 170 18.10 -11.55 -8.02
CA ASP A 170 18.79 -12.85 -7.83
C ASP A 170 18.05 -13.79 -6.87
N GLY A 171 16.91 -13.35 -6.31
CA GLY A 171 16.10 -14.10 -5.35
C GLY A 171 16.51 -13.93 -3.89
N SER A 172 17.61 -13.25 -3.60
CA SER A 172 17.98 -12.91 -2.22
C SER A 172 17.08 -11.82 -1.67
N SER A 173 17.04 -11.67 -0.35
CA SER A 173 16.26 -10.63 0.31
C SER A 173 17.00 -10.05 1.51
N THR A 174 16.64 -8.83 1.87
CA THR A 174 17.11 -8.15 3.08
C THR A 174 15.98 -7.34 3.70
N VAL A 175 16.15 -6.99 4.97
CA VAL A 175 15.19 -6.17 5.71
C VAL A 175 15.92 -4.98 6.30
N VAL A 176 15.31 -3.80 6.26
CA VAL A 176 15.76 -2.61 6.98
C VAL A 176 14.65 -2.15 7.94
N GLY A 177 15.04 -1.61 9.09
CA GLY A 177 14.09 -1.18 10.13
C GLY A 177 14.17 -2.01 11.40
N ASN A 178 13.06 -2.11 12.14
CA ASN A 178 13.00 -2.85 13.40
C ASN A 178 12.89 -4.36 13.17
N PHE A 179 13.78 -5.13 13.81
CA PHE A 179 13.90 -6.60 13.72
C PHE A 179 13.56 -7.33 15.03
N ASP A 180 13.09 -6.64 16.05
CA ASP A 180 12.92 -7.19 17.41
C ASP A 180 11.96 -8.40 17.49
N ALA A 181 11.12 -8.60 16.47
CA ALA A 181 10.19 -9.73 16.36
C ALA A 181 10.67 -10.83 15.38
N GLY A 182 11.95 -10.86 15.00
CA GLY A 182 12.53 -11.92 14.17
C GLY A 182 12.22 -11.84 12.67
N GLN A 183 11.77 -10.67 12.18
CA GLN A 183 11.42 -10.46 10.78
C GLN A 183 12.61 -10.62 9.81
N SER A 184 13.84 -10.59 10.32
CA SER A 184 15.08 -10.68 9.55
C SER A 184 15.76 -12.04 9.59
N ASN A 185 15.19 -13.01 10.32
CA ASN A 185 15.73 -14.38 10.33
C ASN A 185 15.19 -15.15 9.11
N PRO A 186 16.05 -15.53 8.16
CA PRO A 186 15.65 -16.39 7.03
C PRO A 186 15.27 -17.80 7.48
#